data_cb9b66cc80123d1193701a571b24f761
#
_entry.id   cb9b66cc80123d1193701a571b24f761
#
_cell.length_a   1.000
_cell.length_b   1.000
_cell.length_c   1.000
_cell.angle_alpha   90.00
_cell.angle_beta   90.00
_cell.angle_gamma   90.00
#
_symmetry.space_group_name_H-M   'P 1'
#
loop_
_entity.id
_entity.type
_entity.pdbx_description
1 polymer ?
#
loop_
_entity_poly.entity_id
_entity_poly.type
_entity_poly.pdbx_seq_one_letter_code
_entity_poly.pdbx_strand_id
1 'polypeptide(L)'
;MKKHLLTTTLVGFAAIALTACGGKTEDSAKDIEEMAAAARTMSDEELLAKAKTESGKFLAYGNTSRIADAMKGFVAKYGTELGLSETTAVGSKLSDSQIYSSLTTEYTSRDNSNGASFVLVQDSATLANYRSQTTMLTNYISDRFASNVDEGDLVPLAHQFINKLFIWNNTKGEAAPKFKNVWELTEEKFKGKIFFKSPESEQVNLNFLITLTSPTWVSKMEASYKEYFKRDFVKTEELKNASYGWIKAFLENADTSSYTSDTKMAAGVSNKTNADKVGLFVLSKLRDKSVTSENLQVGAWTTEGITPFAGFMYSIYAQLASKGPRPYTAMLFTNYLMTEEGFAPWKTAVGGYSSNKSIKEFEGDKPLSFYKQNLVVEDGAYINTVKTTMTDWINGLLRRAN
;
A
#
# COMPACT_ATOMS: atom_id res chain seq x y z
N MET A 1 9.19 -63.61 27.98
CA MET A 1 10.26 -62.63 27.84
C MET A 1 10.47 -62.29 26.37
N LYS A 2 9.91 -61.24 25.86
CA LYS A 2 10.21 -60.71 24.52
C LYS A 2 10.51 -59.23 24.66
N LYS A 3 11.76 -58.83 24.36
CA LYS A 3 12.26 -57.46 24.40
C LYS A 3 11.73 -56.78 23.13
N HIS A 4 10.97 -55.67 23.28
CA HIS A 4 10.68 -54.75 22.20
C HIS A 4 11.77 -53.69 22.12
N LEU A 5 12.44 -53.67 20.98
CA LEU A 5 13.43 -52.70 20.60
C LEU A 5 12.69 -51.45 20.05
N LEU A 6 12.81 -50.32 20.72
CA LEU A 6 12.34 -49.03 20.21
C LEU A 6 13.38 -48.51 19.22
N THR A 7 13.00 -48.40 17.97
CA THR A 7 13.80 -47.74 16.93
C THR A 7 13.46 -46.27 16.90
N THR A 8 14.36 -45.45 17.37
CA THR A 8 14.27 -43.97 17.33
C THR A 8 14.68 -43.54 15.91
N THR A 9 13.74 -43.07 15.13
CA THR A 9 14.04 -42.50 13.81
C THR A 9 14.49 -41.07 14.00
N LEU A 10 15.78 -40.81 13.81
CA LEU A 10 16.36 -39.47 13.70
C LEU A 10 15.95 -38.89 12.35
N VAL A 11 15.09 -37.88 12.36
CA VAL A 11 14.83 -37.05 11.19
C VAL A 11 16.00 -36.07 11.07
N GLY A 12 16.92 -36.39 10.19
CA GLY A 12 18.01 -35.50 9.82
C GLY A 12 17.49 -34.30 9.04
N PHE A 13 17.59 -33.11 9.59
CA PHE A 13 17.49 -31.87 8.84
C PHE A 13 18.68 -31.81 7.88
N ALA A 14 18.43 -32.07 6.62
CA ALA A 14 19.39 -31.76 5.56
C ALA A 14 19.44 -30.23 5.42
N ALA A 15 20.45 -29.62 5.99
CA ALA A 15 20.87 -28.28 5.64
C ALA A 15 21.32 -28.33 4.19
N ILE A 16 20.47 -27.87 3.28
CA ILE A 16 20.87 -27.61 1.90
C ILE A 16 21.82 -26.42 1.95
N ALA A 17 23.11 -26.72 1.93
CA ALA A 17 24.14 -25.74 1.63
C ALA A 17 23.91 -25.29 0.20
N LEU A 18 23.35 -24.10 0.01
CA LEU A 18 23.36 -23.36 -1.24
C LEU A 18 24.80 -22.93 -1.51
N THR A 19 25.61 -23.85 -2.04
CA THR A 19 26.92 -23.55 -2.58
C THR A 19 26.76 -22.93 -3.97
N ALA A 20 26.97 -21.63 -4.03
CA ALA A 20 27.63 -20.88 -5.09
C ALA A 20 27.39 -21.30 -6.55
N CYS A 21 26.36 -20.77 -7.16
CA CYS A 21 26.39 -20.29 -8.54
C CYS A 21 25.88 -18.82 -8.59
N GLY A 22 26.40 -17.97 -7.70
CA GLY A 22 25.89 -16.62 -7.40
C GLY A 22 26.57 -15.48 -8.15
N GLY A 23 27.63 -15.71 -8.92
CA GLY A 23 28.45 -14.63 -9.45
C GLY A 23 27.80 -13.67 -10.45
N LYS A 24 26.70 -14.08 -11.14
CA LYS A 24 26.02 -13.23 -12.14
C LYS A 24 24.79 -12.50 -11.65
N THR A 25 24.20 -12.92 -10.55
CA THR A 25 22.98 -12.28 -10.01
C THR A 25 23.30 -11.09 -9.11
N GLU A 26 24.36 -11.17 -8.32
CA GLU A 26 24.82 -10.05 -7.49
C GLU A 26 25.44 -8.93 -8.34
N ASP A 27 26.19 -9.27 -9.41
CA ASP A 27 26.77 -8.28 -10.32
C ASP A 27 25.68 -7.43 -11.01
N SER A 28 24.61 -8.05 -11.54
CA SER A 28 23.55 -7.29 -12.24
C SER A 28 22.75 -6.34 -11.34
N ALA A 29 22.63 -6.65 -10.06
CA ALA A 29 21.92 -5.80 -9.11
C ALA A 29 22.79 -4.60 -8.66
N LYS A 30 24.08 -4.81 -8.44
CA LYS A 30 25.06 -3.72 -8.23
C LYS A 30 25.11 -2.78 -9.43
N ASP A 31 25.09 -3.34 -10.64
CA ASP A 31 25.07 -2.54 -11.87
C ASP A 31 23.87 -1.58 -11.89
N ILE A 32 22.67 -2.02 -11.49
CA ILE A 32 21.49 -1.15 -11.49
C ILE A 32 21.53 -0.10 -10.38
N GLU A 33 22.07 -0.41 -9.20
CA GLU A 33 22.26 0.59 -8.14
C GLU A 33 23.26 1.67 -8.57
N GLU A 34 24.39 1.28 -9.18
CA GLU A 34 25.38 2.21 -9.72
C GLU A 34 24.80 3.05 -10.87
N MET A 35 24.04 2.41 -11.77
CA MET A 35 23.35 3.11 -12.86
C MET A 35 22.33 4.11 -12.31
N ALA A 36 21.52 3.71 -11.32
CA ALA A 36 20.52 4.56 -10.68
C ALA A 36 21.18 5.76 -9.97
N ALA A 37 22.30 5.53 -9.27
CA ALA A 37 23.06 6.60 -8.61
C ALA A 37 23.62 7.60 -9.63
N ALA A 38 24.22 7.12 -10.71
CA ALA A 38 24.76 7.97 -11.78
C ALA A 38 23.66 8.73 -12.54
N ALA A 39 22.48 8.13 -12.67
CA ALA A 39 21.36 8.71 -13.41
C ALA A 39 20.62 9.82 -12.63
N ARG A 40 20.85 9.99 -11.33
CA ARG A 40 20.16 10.99 -10.51
C ARG A 40 20.29 12.41 -11.03
N THR A 41 21.44 12.75 -11.56
CA THR A 41 21.78 14.10 -12.09
C THR A 41 21.52 14.23 -13.60
N MET A 42 21.15 13.15 -14.29
CA MET A 42 20.89 13.17 -15.72
C MET A 42 19.60 13.91 -16.05
N SER A 43 19.61 14.64 -17.15
CA SER A 43 18.38 15.18 -17.76
C SER A 43 17.54 14.06 -18.41
N ASP A 44 16.28 14.36 -18.76
CA ASP A 44 15.45 13.37 -19.49
C ASP A 44 16.02 13.06 -20.88
N GLU A 45 16.67 14.02 -21.53
CA GLU A 45 17.35 13.83 -22.82
C GLU A 45 18.54 12.88 -22.69
N GLU A 46 19.33 13.02 -21.63
CA GLU A 46 20.46 12.12 -21.35
C GLU A 46 19.97 10.71 -21.01
N LEU A 47 18.93 10.59 -20.17
CA LEU A 47 18.29 9.30 -19.88
C LEU A 47 17.70 8.67 -21.14
N LEU A 48 17.02 9.45 -21.99
CA LEU A 48 16.47 8.99 -23.25
C LEU A 48 17.55 8.49 -24.19
N ALA A 49 18.70 9.19 -24.29
CA ALA A 49 19.84 8.75 -25.08
C ALA A 49 20.40 7.39 -24.63
N LYS A 50 20.46 7.17 -23.31
CA LYS A 50 20.83 5.87 -22.73
C LYS A 50 19.77 4.80 -23.00
N ALA A 51 18.49 5.10 -22.77
CA ALA A 51 17.37 4.20 -22.97
C ALA A 51 17.22 3.73 -24.44
N LYS A 52 17.62 4.56 -25.42
CA LYS A 52 17.66 4.18 -26.84
C LYS A 52 18.62 3.04 -27.15
N THR A 53 19.63 2.79 -26.32
CA THR A 53 20.56 1.68 -26.49
C THR A 53 20.03 0.35 -25.95
N GLU A 54 18.93 0.39 -25.20
CA GLU A 54 18.32 -0.78 -24.59
C GLU A 54 17.42 -1.54 -25.57
N SER A 55 17.26 -2.84 -25.35
CA SER A 55 16.44 -3.72 -26.18
C SER A 55 15.54 -4.59 -25.31
N GLY A 56 14.60 -5.31 -25.94
CA GLY A 56 13.63 -6.14 -25.23
C GLY A 56 12.36 -5.37 -24.86
N LYS A 57 11.48 -6.03 -24.13
CA LYS A 57 10.20 -5.43 -23.67
C LYS A 57 10.43 -4.54 -22.45
N PHE A 58 9.61 -3.52 -22.32
CA PHE A 58 9.49 -2.73 -21.11
C PHE A 58 8.23 -3.16 -20.34
N LEU A 59 8.40 -3.94 -19.27
CA LEU A 59 7.30 -4.41 -18.45
C LEU A 59 7.31 -3.66 -17.10
N ALA A 60 6.12 -3.21 -16.70
CA ALA A 60 5.89 -2.57 -15.41
C ALA A 60 4.70 -3.21 -14.71
N TYR A 61 4.85 -3.58 -13.43
CA TYR A 61 3.78 -4.12 -12.61
C TYR A 61 3.26 -3.09 -11.62
N GLY A 62 1.96 -3.12 -11.33
CA GLY A 62 1.35 -2.27 -10.31
C GLY A 62 0.04 -2.85 -9.81
N ASN A 63 -0.35 -2.50 -8.59
CA ASN A 63 -1.57 -3.01 -7.96
C ASN A 63 -2.88 -2.35 -8.45
N THR A 64 -2.78 -1.41 -9.38
CA THR A 64 -3.93 -0.71 -9.98
C THR A 64 -3.83 -0.68 -11.50
N SER A 65 -4.99 -0.68 -12.19
CA SER A 65 -5.03 -0.55 -13.66
C SER A 65 -4.45 0.77 -14.17
N ARG A 66 -4.23 1.76 -13.29
CA ARG A 66 -3.64 3.05 -13.66
C ARG A 66 -2.23 2.94 -14.23
N ILE A 67 -1.50 1.88 -13.88
CA ILE A 67 -0.18 1.61 -14.48
C ILE A 67 -0.26 1.40 -16.00
N ALA A 68 -1.34 0.78 -16.49
CA ALA A 68 -1.55 0.62 -17.94
C ALA A 68 -1.88 1.95 -18.62
N ASP A 69 -2.67 2.82 -17.97
CA ASP A 69 -3.00 4.14 -18.49
C ASP A 69 -1.74 5.02 -18.54
N ALA A 70 -0.91 5.00 -17.51
CA ALA A 70 0.38 5.73 -17.46
C ALA A 70 1.36 5.20 -18.52
N MET A 71 1.41 3.88 -18.72
CA MET A 71 2.26 3.27 -19.76
C MET A 71 1.85 3.74 -21.16
N LYS A 72 0.54 3.86 -21.45
CA LYS A 72 0.07 4.41 -22.74
C LYS A 72 0.54 5.84 -22.95
N GLY A 73 0.42 6.70 -21.92
CA GLY A 73 0.93 8.07 -21.98
C GLY A 73 2.45 8.12 -22.21
N PHE A 74 3.19 7.28 -21.53
CA PHE A 74 4.64 7.17 -21.71
C PHE A 74 5.02 6.73 -23.13
N VAL A 75 4.34 5.72 -23.67
CA VAL A 75 4.55 5.25 -25.06
C VAL A 75 4.16 6.33 -26.07
N ALA A 76 3.07 7.06 -25.85
CA ALA A 76 2.71 8.17 -26.72
C ALA A 76 3.80 9.25 -26.76
N LYS A 77 4.49 9.50 -25.64
CA LYS A 77 5.54 10.52 -25.53
C LYS A 77 6.89 10.06 -26.04
N TYR A 78 7.33 8.87 -25.67
CA TYR A 78 8.69 8.39 -25.89
C TYR A 78 8.78 7.13 -26.78
N GLY A 79 7.66 6.49 -27.10
CA GLY A 79 7.63 5.17 -27.73
C GLY A 79 8.37 5.13 -29.08
N THR A 80 8.18 6.13 -29.93
CA THR A 80 8.87 6.21 -31.25
C THR A 80 10.38 6.23 -31.08
N GLU A 81 10.88 7.04 -30.17
CA GLU A 81 12.32 7.18 -29.93
C GLU A 81 12.95 5.96 -29.27
N LEU A 82 12.20 5.25 -28.43
CA LEU A 82 12.63 4.05 -27.70
C LEU A 82 12.39 2.75 -28.47
N GLY A 83 11.77 2.82 -29.65
CA GLY A 83 11.33 1.62 -30.40
C GLY A 83 10.29 0.81 -29.65
N LEU A 84 9.46 1.46 -28.83
CA LEU A 84 8.42 0.84 -28.01
C LEU A 84 7.02 1.10 -28.60
N SER A 85 6.16 0.10 -28.44
CA SER A 85 4.74 0.14 -28.78
C SER A 85 3.90 -0.37 -27.62
N GLU A 86 2.59 -0.28 -27.70
CA GLU A 86 1.67 -0.82 -26.67
C GLU A 86 1.81 -2.35 -26.47
N THR A 87 2.43 -3.07 -27.40
CA THR A 87 2.68 -4.51 -27.29
C THR A 87 4.05 -4.85 -26.70
N THR A 88 4.98 -3.92 -26.70
CA THR A 88 6.34 -4.08 -26.20
C THR A 88 6.60 -3.28 -24.91
N ALA A 89 5.76 -2.30 -24.60
CA ALA A 89 5.72 -1.58 -23.32
C ALA A 89 4.37 -1.82 -22.64
N VAL A 90 4.36 -2.63 -21.57
CA VAL A 90 3.13 -3.13 -20.97
C VAL A 90 3.10 -2.81 -19.48
N GLY A 91 2.07 -2.09 -19.06
CA GLY A 91 1.72 -1.90 -17.66
C GLY A 91 0.68 -2.93 -17.22
N SER A 92 1.03 -3.84 -16.32
CA SER A 92 0.15 -4.92 -15.88
C SER A 92 -0.35 -4.71 -14.46
N LYS A 93 -1.67 -4.84 -14.25
CA LYS A 93 -2.25 -4.87 -12.91
C LYS A 93 -2.08 -6.25 -12.31
N LEU A 94 -1.34 -6.34 -11.18
CA LEU A 94 -1.17 -7.53 -10.36
C LEU A 94 -1.43 -7.17 -8.88
N SER A 95 -1.81 -8.15 -8.06
CA SER A 95 -1.77 -7.95 -6.60
C SER A 95 -0.33 -7.89 -6.11
N ASP A 96 -0.08 -7.28 -4.93
CA ASP A 96 1.28 -7.21 -4.39
C ASP A 96 1.93 -8.59 -4.23
N SER A 97 1.18 -9.58 -3.76
CA SER A 97 1.68 -10.96 -3.67
C SER A 97 2.07 -11.54 -5.03
N GLN A 98 1.33 -11.25 -6.10
CA GLN A 98 1.68 -11.66 -7.45
C GLN A 98 2.92 -10.91 -7.98
N ILE A 99 3.04 -9.61 -7.68
CA ILE A 99 4.23 -8.81 -8.05
C ILE A 99 5.47 -9.43 -7.41
N TYR A 100 5.47 -9.64 -6.10
CA TYR A 100 6.62 -10.21 -5.40
C TYR A 100 6.94 -11.65 -5.84
N SER A 101 5.93 -12.48 -6.10
CA SER A 101 6.12 -13.82 -6.65
C SER A 101 6.75 -13.79 -8.05
N SER A 102 6.29 -12.90 -8.92
CA SER A 102 6.86 -12.71 -10.26
C SER A 102 8.31 -12.24 -10.18
N LEU A 103 8.60 -11.22 -9.36
CA LEU A 103 9.96 -10.72 -9.15
C LEU A 103 10.90 -11.82 -8.64
N THR A 104 10.45 -12.67 -7.71
CA THR A 104 11.25 -13.80 -7.20
C THR A 104 11.55 -14.80 -8.31
N THR A 105 10.56 -15.12 -9.14
CA THR A 105 10.73 -16.03 -10.29
C THR A 105 11.69 -15.45 -11.33
N GLU A 106 11.51 -14.18 -11.67
CA GLU A 106 12.34 -13.47 -12.63
C GLU A 106 13.79 -13.33 -12.12
N TYR A 107 13.96 -13.03 -10.82
CA TYR A 107 15.28 -12.89 -10.20
C TYR A 107 16.10 -14.19 -10.25
N THR A 108 15.46 -15.32 -10.12
CA THR A 108 16.10 -16.64 -10.19
C THR A 108 16.26 -17.17 -11.63
N SER A 109 15.58 -16.55 -12.61
CA SER A 109 15.68 -16.91 -14.02
C SER A 109 17.04 -16.52 -14.61
N ARG A 110 17.52 -17.33 -15.55
CA ARG A 110 18.72 -17.01 -16.36
C ARG A 110 18.40 -16.10 -17.55
N ASP A 111 17.14 -16.10 -17.99
CA ASP A 111 16.65 -15.26 -19.09
C ASP A 111 15.90 -14.05 -18.53
N ASN A 112 16.45 -12.87 -18.75
CA ASN A 112 15.89 -11.60 -18.28
C ASN A 112 15.12 -10.84 -19.36
N SER A 113 15.01 -11.40 -20.58
CA SER A 113 14.44 -10.70 -21.74
C SER A 113 12.98 -10.30 -21.56
N ASN A 114 12.26 -10.96 -20.65
CA ASN A 114 10.85 -10.75 -20.34
C ASN A 114 10.57 -10.41 -18.87
N GLY A 115 11.60 -10.04 -18.10
CA GLY A 115 11.44 -9.58 -16.71
C GLY A 115 10.89 -8.16 -16.63
N ALA A 116 10.21 -7.85 -15.53
CA ALA A 116 9.80 -6.47 -15.24
C ALA A 116 11.02 -5.58 -15.00
N SER A 117 10.98 -4.35 -15.51
CA SER A 117 11.99 -3.31 -15.25
C SER A 117 11.53 -2.31 -14.18
N PHE A 118 10.23 -2.27 -13.89
CA PHE A 118 9.63 -1.31 -12.96
C PHE A 118 8.44 -1.90 -12.22
N VAL A 119 8.28 -1.49 -10.94
CA VAL A 119 7.12 -1.86 -10.14
C VAL A 119 6.57 -0.70 -9.32
N LEU A 120 5.23 -0.69 -9.15
CA LEU A 120 4.51 0.09 -8.16
C LEU A 120 3.92 -0.88 -7.13
N VAL A 121 4.42 -0.85 -5.91
CA VAL A 121 4.02 -1.73 -4.81
C VAL A 121 3.57 -0.95 -3.59
N GLN A 122 2.68 -1.52 -2.83
CA GLN A 122 2.29 -1.08 -1.49
C GLN A 122 2.90 -2.03 -0.43
N ASP A 123 2.54 -1.92 0.84
CA ASP A 123 3.10 -2.71 1.95
C ASP A 123 4.59 -2.42 2.17
N SER A 124 4.83 -1.28 2.83
CA SER A 124 6.17 -0.78 3.15
C SER A 124 7.05 -1.79 3.88
N ALA A 125 6.49 -2.64 4.73
CA ALA A 125 7.24 -3.64 5.48
C ALA A 125 7.75 -4.79 4.60
N THR A 126 6.93 -5.30 3.68
CA THR A 126 7.37 -6.30 2.70
C THR A 126 8.41 -5.70 1.75
N LEU A 127 8.19 -4.45 1.27
CA LEU A 127 9.15 -3.75 0.43
C LEU A 127 10.51 -3.58 1.15
N ALA A 128 10.52 -3.20 2.43
CA ALA A 128 11.75 -3.07 3.21
C ALA A 128 12.56 -4.38 3.23
N ASN A 129 11.89 -5.53 3.40
CA ASN A 129 12.52 -6.85 3.35
C ASN A 129 13.12 -7.15 1.97
N TYR A 130 12.39 -6.90 0.89
CA TYR A 130 12.88 -7.14 -0.47
C TYR A 130 14.06 -6.23 -0.84
N ARG A 131 14.10 -5.01 -0.33
CA ARG A 131 15.22 -4.10 -0.54
C ARG A 131 16.44 -4.44 0.30
N SER A 132 16.26 -4.89 1.53
CA SER A 132 17.38 -5.18 2.45
C SER A 132 17.97 -6.58 2.28
N GLN A 133 17.17 -7.55 1.88
CA GLN A 133 17.57 -8.96 1.86
C GLN A 133 17.82 -9.52 0.46
N THR A 134 17.38 -8.85 -0.62
CA THR A 134 17.35 -9.49 -1.94
C THR A 134 17.81 -8.48 -2.94
N THR A 135 18.41 -7.63 -3.08
CA THR A 135 18.79 -6.76 -4.24
C THR A 135 17.84 -6.82 -5.47
N MET A 136 16.60 -7.30 -5.27
CA MET A 136 15.61 -7.42 -6.36
C MET A 136 15.03 -6.07 -6.78
N LEU A 137 15.04 -5.11 -5.86
CA LEU A 137 14.43 -3.79 -6.04
C LEU A 137 15.42 -2.68 -5.69
N THR A 138 15.54 -1.72 -6.58
CA THR A 138 16.41 -0.54 -6.43
C THR A 138 15.57 0.74 -6.43
N ASN A 139 15.88 1.65 -5.51
CA ASN A 139 15.24 2.96 -5.45
C ASN A 139 15.88 3.91 -6.45
N TYR A 140 15.05 4.67 -7.16
CA TYR A 140 15.51 5.76 -8.01
C TYR A 140 14.60 6.97 -7.90
N ILE A 141 15.19 8.14 -7.81
CA ILE A 141 14.55 9.43 -8.01
C ILE A 141 15.60 10.42 -8.55
N SER A 142 15.26 11.17 -9.59
CA SER A 142 16.09 12.24 -10.10
C SER A 142 16.18 13.40 -9.10
N ASP A 143 17.36 14.01 -8.97
CA ASP A 143 17.58 15.14 -8.06
C ASP A 143 16.65 16.32 -8.34
N ARG A 144 16.21 16.52 -9.59
CA ARG A 144 15.24 17.57 -9.94
C ARG A 144 13.86 17.39 -9.31
N PHE A 145 13.44 16.14 -9.02
CA PHE A 145 12.18 15.85 -8.35
C PHE A 145 12.36 15.68 -6.84
N ALA A 146 13.53 15.24 -6.40
CA ALA A 146 13.82 14.99 -4.99
C ALA A 146 13.54 16.22 -4.10
N SER A 147 13.82 17.43 -4.58
CA SER A 147 13.56 18.68 -3.85
C SER A 147 12.06 18.96 -3.59
N ASN A 148 11.17 18.32 -4.36
CA ASN A 148 9.73 18.47 -4.23
C ASN A 148 9.04 17.33 -3.46
N VAL A 149 9.81 16.37 -2.96
CA VAL A 149 9.33 15.22 -2.17
C VAL A 149 9.82 15.38 -0.74
N ASP A 150 9.00 15.01 0.24
CA ASP A 150 9.42 15.01 1.64
C ASP A 150 10.52 13.97 1.86
N GLU A 151 11.50 14.27 2.73
CA GLU A 151 12.69 13.42 2.96
C GLU A 151 12.30 11.96 3.31
N GLY A 152 11.30 11.78 4.15
CA GLY A 152 10.80 10.46 4.54
C GLY A 152 10.13 9.66 3.41
N ASP A 153 9.79 10.32 2.29
CA ASP A 153 9.12 9.71 1.14
C ASP A 153 10.06 9.47 -0.05
N LEU A 154 11.36 9.79 0.10
CA LEU A 154 12.38 9.62 -0.96
C LEU A 154 12.91 8.18 -1.05
N VAL A 155 13.02 7.47 0.08
CA VAL A 155 13.63 6.13 0.13
C VAL A 155 12.91 5.23 1.13
N PRO A 156 12.04 4.32 0.64
CA PRO A 156 11.68 4.07 -0.76
C PRO A 156 10.86 5.23 -1.35
N LEU A 157 11.03 5.50 -2.65
CA LEU A 157 10.28 6.57 -3.30
C LEU A 157 8.78 6.30 -3.24
N ALA A 158 8.07 7.09 -2.48
CA ALA A 158 6.61 7.13 -2.54
C ALA A 158 6.20 7.82 -3.86
N HIS A 159 5.49 7.11 -4.72
CA HIS A 159 4.91 7.69 -5.93
C HIS A 159 3.56 8.35 -5.63
N GLN A 160 2.76 7.68 -4.80
CA GLN A 160 1.38 8.08 -4.52
C GLN A 160 1.02 7.77 -3.06
N PHE A 161 0.17 8.64 -2.48
CA PHE A 161 -0.54 8.34 -1.24
C PHE A 161 -1.99 7.98 -1.54
N ILE A 162 -2.48 6.96 -0.85
CA ILE A 162 -3.87 6.52 -0.91
C ILE A 162 -4.45 6.58 0.50
N ASN A 163 -5.64 7.15 0.63
CA ASN A 163 -6.38 7.19 1.88
C ASN A 163 -7.60 6.26 1.86
N LYS A 164 -7.80 5.56 2.96
CA LYS A 164 -9.05 4.87 3.30
C LYS A 164 -9.69 5.60 4.46
N LEU A 165 -10.93 6.01 4.25
CA LEU A 165 -11.69 6.79 5.22
C LEU A 165 -12.89 6.00 5.72
N PHE A 166 -13.39 6.35 6.90
CA PHE A 166 -14.72 5.96 7.31
C PHE A 166 -15.74 6.71 6.45
N ILE A 167 -16.52 5.96 5.66
CA ILE A 167 -17.50 6.48 4.72
C ILE A 167 -18.82 5.79 5.02
N TRP A 168 -19.90 6.56 5.14
CA TRP A 168 -21.21 6.04 5.45
C TRP A 168 -22.26 6.51 4.46
N ASN A 169 -23.36 5.78 4.42
CA ASN A 169 -24.50 6.09 3.59
C ASN A 169 -25.20 7.35 4.08
N ASN A 170 -25.36 8.34 3.20
CA ASN A 170 -26.02 9.60 3.49
C ASN A 170 -27.44 9.70 2.87
N THR A 171 -28.11 8.58 2.63
CA THR A 171 -29.46 8.52 2.01
C THR A 171 -30.49 9.36 2.77
N LYS A 172 -30.29 9.56 4.07
CA LYS A 172 -31.19 10.37 4.92
C LYS A 172 -30.82 11.84 5.00
N GLY A 173 -29.81 12.29 4.25
CA GLY A 173 -29.36 13.69 4.26
C GLY A 173 -28.67 14.12 5.58
N GLU A 174 -28.14 13.19 6.34
CA GLU A 174 -27.41 13.48 7.58
C GLU A 174 -26.07 14.15 7.24
N ALA A 175 -25.89 15.40 7.64
CA ALA A 175 -24.66 16.17 7.38
C ALA A 175 -23.54 15.84 8.36
N ALA A 176 -23.84 15.33 9.54
CA ALA A 176 -22.87 15.00 10.59
C ALA A 176 -22.36 13.56 10.46
N PRO A 177 -21.11 13.27 10.90
CA PRO A 177 -20.63 11.90 10.99
C PRO A 177 -21.51 11.04 11.90
N LYS A 178 -21.66 9.76 11.57
CA LYS A 178 -22.43 8.80 12.39
C LYS A 178 -21.82 8.58 13.78
N PHE A 179 -20.53 8.90 13.94
CA PHE A 179 -19.79 8.85 15.18
C PHE A 179 -18.69 9.94 15.17
N LYS A 180 -18.29 10.35 16.35
CA LYS A 180 -17.25 11.38 16.57
C LYS A 180 -15.96 10.82 17.17
N ASN A 181 -16.06 9.67 17.80
CA ASN A 181 -14.92 8.98 18.39
C ASN A 181 -14.87 7.53 17.89
N VAL A 182 -13.71 7.04 17.48
CA VAL A 182 -13.57 5.67 16.95
C VAL A 182 -13.95 4.61 17.99
N TRP A 183 -13.97 4.94 19.28
CA TRP A 183 -14.43 4.02 20.34
C TRP A 183 -15.92 3.71 20.27
N GLU A 184 -16.71 4.57 19.64
CA GLU A 184 -18.13 4.25 19.37
C GLU A 184 -18.28 3.01 18.48
N LEU A 185 -17.33 2.78 17.56
CA LEU A 185 -17.33 1.60 16.67
C LEU A 185 -17.16 0.27 17.45
N THR A 186 -16.75 0.33 18.70
CA THR A 186 -16.63 -0.85 19.58
C THR A 186 -17.89 -1.18 20.36
N GLU A 187 -18.93 -0.35 20.25
CA GLU A 187 -20.20 -0.58 20.92
C GLU A 187 -21.10 -1.57 20.15
N GLU A 188 -21.97 -2.26 20.86
CA GLU A 188 -22.93 -3.26 20.31
C GLU A 188 -23.80 -2.68 19.18
N LYS A 189 -24.13 -1.38 19.22
CA LYS A 189 -24.90 -0.71 18.17
C LYS A 189 -24.25 -0.76 16.78
N PHE A 190 -22.92 -0.97 16.71
CA PHE A 190 -22.16 -1.08 15.45
C PHE A 190 -21.84 -2.52 15.03
N LYS A 191 -22.24 -3.52 15.81
CA LYS A 191 -21.99 -4.92 15.48
C LYS A 191 -22.59 -5.31 14.13
N GLY A 192 -21.75 -5.85 13.22
CA GLY A 192 -22.13 -6.19 11.84
C GLY A 192 -22.48 -4.98 10.96
N LYS A 193 -22.17 -3.76 11.40
CA LYS A 193 -22.46 -2.53 10.65
C LYS A 193 -21.24 -1.84 10.08
N ILE A 194 -20.04 -2.36 10.33
CA ILE A 194 -18.79 -1.83 9.87
C ILE A 194 -18.26 -2.75 8.77
N PHE A 195 -18.23 -2.28 7.53
CA PHE A 195 -17.62 -3.03 6.44
C PHE A 195 -16.13 -2.74 6.39
N PHE A 196 -15.32 -3.77 6.60
CA PHE A 196 -13.87 -3.69 6.59
C PHE A 196 -13.28 -4.91 5.87
N LYS A 197 -12.52 -4.70 4.81
CA LYS A 197 -11.91 -5.81 4.07
C LYS A 197 -10.92 -6.54 4.97
N SER A 198 -11.01 -7.88 5.00
CA SER A 198 -10.18 -8.71 5.88
C SER A 198 -8.69 -8.35 5.82
N PRO A 199 -8.04 -8.13 6.96
CA PRO A 199 -6.58 -7.95 7.04
C PRO A 199 -5.77 -9.13 6.51
N GLU A 200 -6.34 -10.35 6.49
CA GLU A 200 -5.69 -11.52 5.90
C GLU A 200 -5.55 -11.41 4.38
N SER A 201 -6.49 -10.74 3.72
CA SER A 201 -6.52 -10.58 2.26
C SER A 201 -6.04 -9.20 1.78
N GLU A 202 -5.90 -8.23 2.69
CA GLU A 202 -5.49 -6.85 2.37
C GLU A 202 -4.41 -6.39 3.33
N GLN A 203 -3.16 -6.47 2.89
CA GLN A 203 -1.99 -6.20 3.72
C GLN A 203 -1.95 -4.77 4.29
N VAL A 204 -2.42 -3.77 3.55
CA VAL A 204 -2.48 -2.39 4.06
C VAL A 204 -3.50 -2.21 5.19
N ASN A 205 -4.56 -3.03 5.24
CA ASN A 205 -5.48 -3.05 6.36
C ASN A 205 -4.84 -3.68 7.60
N LEU A 206 -4.03 -4.73 7.42
CA LEU A 206 -3.23 -5.30 8.50
C LEU A 206 -2.22 -4.28 9.02
N ASN A 207 -1.49 -3.63 8.13
CA ASN A 207 -0.51 -2.61 8.46
C ASN A 207 -1.11 -1.41 9.21
N PHE A 208 -2.33 -1.00 8.86
CA PHE A 208 -3.09 0.00 9.61
C PHE A 208 -3.31 -0.42 11.07
N LEU A 209 -3.82 -1.64 11.28
CA LEU A 209 -4.06 -2.14 12.64
C LEU A 209 -2.75 -2.25 13.44
N ILE A 210 -1.67 -2.70 12.81
CA ILE A 210 -0.34 -2.77 13.43
C ILE A 210 0.15 -1.36 13.79
N THR A 211 0.03 -0.39 12.88
CA THR A 211 0.46 1.00 13.12
C THR A 211 -0.20 1.61 14.37
N LEU A 212 -1.46 1.28 14.63
CA LEU A 212 -2.16 1.73 15.85
C LEU A 212 -1.48 1.28 17.14
N THR A 213 -0.65 0.23 17.10
CA THR A 213 0.08 -0.25 18.29
C THR A 213 1.43 0.43 18.50
N SER A 214 1.83 1.36 17.62
CA SER A 214 3.05 2.16 17.79
C SER A 214 2.94 3.09 19.01
N PRO A 215 4.05 3.47 19.65
CA PRO A 215 4.03 4.32 20.84
C PRO A 215 3.24 5.63 20.65
N THR A 216 3.37 6.26 19.49
CA THR A 216 2.65 7.49 19.15
C THR A 216 1.13 7.27 19.12
N TRP A 217 0.68 6.19 18.49
CA TRP A 217 -0.75 5.90 18.37
C TRP A 217 -1.34 5.34 19.67
N VAL A 218 -0.58 4.56 20.43
CA VAL A 218 -1.01 4.10 21.77
C VAL A 218 -1.39 5.29 22.64
N SER A 219 -0.55 6.33 22.69
CA SER A 219 -0.83 7.54 23.48
C SER A 219 -2.12 8.26 23.03
N LYS A 220 -2.36 8.36 21.71
CA LYS A 220 -3.59 8.95 21.17
C LYS A 220 -4.82 8.10 21.47
N MET A 221 -4.69 6.78 21.37
CA MET A 221 -5.78 5.83 21.65
C MET A 221 -6.15 5.82 23.13
N GLU A 222 -5.18 5.88 24.04
CA GLU A 222 -5.42 5.99 25.48
C GLU A 222 -6.12 7.31 25.84
N ALA A 223 -5.66 8.44 25.28
CA ALA A 223 -6.31 9.73 25.47
C ALA A 223 -7.76 9.74 24.98
N SER A 224 -8.00 9.24 23.77
CA SER A 224 -9.33 9.14 23.17
C SER A 224 -10.26 8.17 23.92
N TYR A 225 -9.70 7.07 24.46
CA TYR A 225 -10.45 6.15 25.34
C TYR A 225 -10.92 6.87 26.59
N LYS A 226 -10.00 7.57 27.27
CA LYS A 226 -10.31 8.33 28.49
C LYS A 226 -11.33 9.43 28.24
N GLU A 227 -11.20 10.13 27.10
CA GLU A 227 -12.17 11.15 26.70
C GLU A 227 -13.57 10.53 26.52
N TYR A 228 -13.67 9.39 25.85
CA TYR A 228 -14.93 8.75 25.53
C TYR A 228 -15.59 8.08 26.75
N PHE A 229 -14.86 7.16 27.42
CA PHE A 229 -15.39 6.36 28.53
C PHE A 229 -15.27 7.03 29.90
N LYS A 230 -14.64 8.21 30.02
CA LYS A 230 -14.40 8.94 31.28
C LYS A 230 -13.63 8.14 32.33
N ARG A 231 -12.79 7.21 31.89
CA ARG A 231 -11.91 6.36 32.73
C ARG A 231 -10.67 5.93 31.97
N ASP A 232 -9.63 5.56 32.69
CA ASP A 232 -8.43 5.00 32.07
C ASP A 232 -8.67 3.59 31.55
N PHE A 233 -7.92 3.20 30.49
CA PHE A 233 -7.95 1.84 29.95
C PHE A 233 -7.35 0.86 30.91
N VAL A 234 -8.03 -0.27 31.18
CA VAL A 234 -7.53 -1.34 32.05
C VAL A 234 -6.74 -2.34 31.19
N LYS A 235 -5.44 -2.38 31.40
CA LYS A 235 -4.53 -3.30 30.69
C LYS A 235 -4.66 -4.73 31.24
N THR A 236 -4.54 -5.69 30.35
CA THR A 236 -4.48 -7.13 30.67
C THR A 236 -3.29 -7.74 29.92
N GLU A 237 -3.02 -9.02 30.16
CA GLU A 237 -1.96 -9.75 29.44
C GLU A 237 -2.24 -9.79 27.92
N GLU A 238 -3.50 -10.02 27.52
CA GLU A 238 -3.93 -10.01 26.12
C GLU A 238 -4.02 -8.59 25.55
N LEU A 239 -4.55 -7.65 26.33
CA LEU A 239 -4.81 -6.26 25.93
C LEU A 239 -3.80 -5.30 26.57
N LYS A 240 -2.60 -5.27 26.00
CA LYS A 240 -1.44 -4.55 26.54
C LYS A 240 -1.62 -3.05 26.71
N ASN A 241 -2.51 -2.45 25.90
CA ASN A 241 -2.86 -1.03 25.90
C ASN A 241 -4.19 -0.80 25.17
N ALA A 242 -4.65 0.45 25.10
CA ALA A 242 -5.91 0.81 24.49
C ALA A 242 -5.99 0.43 22.99
N SER A 243 -4.88 0.49 22.24
CA SER A 243 -4.87 0.09 20.83
C SER A 243 -5.26 -1.38 20.64
N TYR A 244 -4.70 -2.27 21.46
CA TYR A 244 -5.08 -3.70 21.44
C TYR A 244 -6.56 -3.89 21.77
N GLY A 245 -7.06 -3.14 22.76
CA GLY A 245 -8.48 -3.18 23.13
C GLY A 245 -9.39 -2.74 21.99
N TRP A 246 -9.03 -1.64 21.32
CA TRP A 246 -9.79 -1.14 20.18
C TRP A 246 -9.76 -2.12 19.00
N ILE A 247 -8.57 -2.61 18.61
CA ILE A 247 -8.42 -3.55 17.49
C ILE A 247 -9.31 -4.78 17.70
N LYS A 248 -9.25 -5.38 18.89
CA LYS A 248 -10.06 -6.55 19.22
C LYS A 248 -11.54 -6.25 19.07
N ALA A 249 -12.06 -5.23 19.75
CA ALA A 249 -13.48 -4.89 19.75
C ALA A 249 -13.96 -4.40 18.36
N PHE A 250 -13.11 -3.68 17.62
CA PHE A 250 -13.39 -3.27 16.24
C PHE A 250 -13.57 -4.48 15.32
N LEU A 251 -12.67 -5.47 15.38
CA LEU A 251 -12.74 -6.68 14.56
C LEU A 251 -13.93 -7.57 14.95
N GLU A 252 -14.31 -7.61 16.24
CA GLU A 252 -15.52 -8.33 16.72
C GLU A 252 -16.82 -7.70 16.20
N ASN A 253 -16.82 -6.39 15.92
CA ASN A 253 -17.95 -5.66 15.37
C ASN A 253 -17.96 -5.55 13.85
N ALA A 254 -16.79 -5.67 13.21
CA ALA A 254 -16.64 -5.51 11.77
C ALA A 254 -17.12 -6.74 10.99
N ASP A 255 -17.80 -6.49 9.87
CA ASP A 255 -18.02 -7.48 8.83
C ASP A 255 -16.79 -7.47 7.91
N THR A 256 -15.93 -8.48 8.07
CA THR A 256 -14.69 -8.63 7.30
C THR A 256 -14.82 -9.55 6.09
N SER A 257 -15.99 -10.17 5.90
CA SER A 257 -16.21 -11.23 4.91
C SER A 257 -17.06 -10.82 3.70
N SER A 258 -18.02 -9.92 3.88
CA SER A 258 -19.01 -9.58 2.84
C SER A 258 -18.41 -8.88 1.61
N TYR A 259 -17.29 -8.17 1.75
CA TYR A 259 -16.70 -7.41 0.64
C TYR A 259 -15.21 -7.69 0.46
N THR A 260 -14.88 -8.22 -0.71
CA THR A 260 -13.50 -8.56 -1.11
C THR A 260 -12.80 -7.44 -1.90
N SER A 261 -13.48 -6.32 -2.17
CA SER A 261 -12.89 -5.16 -2.85
C SER A 261 -13.53 -3.85 -2.42
N ASP A 262 -12.73 -2.77 -2.43
CA ASP A 262 -13.20 -1.42 -2.11
C ASP A 262 -14.35 -0.98 -3.03
N THR A 263 -14.36 -1.37 -4.31
CA THR A 263 -15.45 -1.04 -5.24
C THR A 263 -16.77 -1.70 -4.81
N LYS A 264 -16.74 -2.99 -4.45
CA LYS A 264 -17.93 -3.69 -3.97
C LYS A 264 -18.41 -3.14 -2.62
N MET A 265 -17.46 -2.79 -1.75
CA MET A 265 -17.77 -2.18 -0.45
C MET A 265 -18.44 -0.81 -0.62
N ALA A 266 -17.90 0.04 -1.49
CA ALA A 266 -18.49 1.35 -1.79
C ALA A 266 -19.93 1.21 -2.34
N ALA A 267 -20.14 0.30 -3.30
CA ALA A 267 -21.48 -0.02 -3.81
C ALA A 267 -22.40 -0.56 -2.72
N GLY A 268 -21.89 -1.42 -1.82
CA GLY A 268 -22.64 -1.94 -0.66
C GLY A 268 -23.05 -0.83 0.29
N VAL A 269 -22.15 0.06 0.66
CA VAL A 269 -22.44 1.20 1.56
C VAL A 269 -23.45 2.15 0.92
N SER A 270 -23.39 2.39 -0.40
CA SER A 270 -24.34 3.27 -1.09
C SER A 270 -25.74 2.68 -1.27
N ASN A 271 -25.93 1.39 -1.00
CA ASN A 271 -27.25 0.77 -1.06
C ASN A 271 -28.17 1.32 0.04
N LYS A 272 -29.41 1.71 -0.33
CA LYS A 272 -30.40 2.29 0.59
C LYS A 272 -30.73 1.38 1.79
N THR A 273 -30.64 0.06 1.63
CA THR A 273 -30.84 -0.91 2.71
C THR A 273 -29.74 -0.87 3.77
N ASN A 274 -28.60 -0.27 3.45
CA ASN A 274 -27.42 -0.14 4.32
C ASN A 274 -27.25 1.28 4.88
N ALA A 275 -28.34 2.04 5.03
CA ALA A 275 -28.33 3.41 5.54
C ALA A 275 -27.72 3.57 6.96
N ASP A 276 -27.63 2.47 7.72
CA ASP A 276 -27.02 2.41 9.06
C ASP A 276 -25.58 1.85 9.05
N LYS A 277 -25.02 1.56 7.88
CA LYS A 277 -23.69 0.98 7.73
C LYS A 277 -22.60 2.06 7.53
N VAL A 278 -21.39 1.70 7.87
CA VAL A 278 -20.17 2.46 7.57
C VAL A 278 -19.13 1.52 6.96
N GLY A 279 -18.39 2.00 5.99
CA GLY A 279 -17.28 1.25 5.39
C GLY A 279 -15.95 1.97 5.61
N LEU A 280 -14.86 1.23 5.74
CA LEU A 280 -13.50 1.75 5.74
C LEU A 280 -12.83 1.38 4.42
N PHE A 281 -12.84 2.30 3.44
CA PHE A 281 -12.38 2.03 2.09
C PHE A 281 -11.78 3.25 1.39
N VAL A 282 -11.17 3.02 0.21
CA VAL A 282 -10.44 4.04 -0.54
C VAL A 282 -11.37 5.17 -0.97
N LEU A 283 -11.06 6.41 -0.59
CA LEU A 283 -11.85 7.61 -0.90
C LEU A 283 -12.07 7.78 -2.40
N SER A 284 -11.09 7.47 -3.23
CA SER A 284 -11.21 7.60 -4.69
C SER A 284 -12.30 6.70 -5.33
N LYS A 285 -12.96 5.83 -4.56
CA LYS A 285 -14.12 5.06 -5.03
C LYS A 285 -15.37 5.92 -5.19
N LEU A 286 -15.40 7.11 -4.62
CA LEU A 286 -16.49 8.07 -4.85
C LEU A 286 -16.61 8.52 -6.32
N ARG A 287 -15.57 8.27 -7.15
CA ARG A 287 -15.66 8.49 -8.62
C ARG A 287 -16.47 7.43 -9.36
N ASP A 288 -16.68 6.27 -8.76
CA ASP A 288 -17.37 5.17 -9.43
C ASP A 288 -18.83 5.54 -9.68
N LYS A 289 -19.29 5.37 -10.93
CA LYS A 289 -20.69 5.69 -11.33
C LYS A 289 -21.72 4.84 -10.60
N SER A 290 -21.33 3.67 -10.11
CA SER A 290 -22.18 2.81 -9.28
C SER A 290 -22.31 3.33 -7.84
N VAL A 291 -21.51 4.33 -7.47
CA VAL A 291 -21.51 4.96 -6.15
C VAL A 291 -22.01 6.39 -6.34
N THR A 292 -23.19 6.66 -5.83
CA THR A 292 -23.74 8.02 -5.83
C THR A 292 -23.18 8.76 -4.63
N SER A 293 -22.27 9.72 -4.86
CA SER A 293 -21.66 10.52 -3.78
C SER A 293 -22.68 11.22 -2.89
N GLU A 294 -23.85 11.50 -3.44
CA GLU A 294 -25.02 12.07 -2.73
C GLU A 294 -25.54 11.18 -1.59
N ASN A 295 -25.31 9.88 -1.67
CA ASN A 295 -25.73 8.91 -0.66
C ASN A 295 -24.64 8.57 0.35
N LEU A 296 -23.46 9.16 0.21
CA LEU A 296 -22.30 8.87 1.06
C LEU A 296 -21.86 10.11 1.83
N GLN A 297 -21.47 9.93 3.07
CA GLN A 297 -20.87 10.95 3.92
C GLN A 297 -19.45 10.55 4.28
N VAL A 298 -18.49 11.42 3.96
CA VAL A 298 -17.07 11.19 4.27
C VAL A 298 -16.73 11.82 5.63
N GLY A 299 -16.41 11.01 6.62
CA GLY A 299 -16.19 11.45 8.00
C GLY A 299 -15.08 12.49 8.15
N ALA A 300 -13.96 12.33 7.42
CA ALA A 300 -12.83 13.27 7.47
C ALA A 300 -13.16 14.67 6.94
N TRP A 301 -14.26 14.86 6.22
CA TRP A 301 -14.66 16.15 5.65
C TRP A 301 -15.62 16.95 6.56
N THR A 302 -15.98 16.40 7.70
CA THR A 302 -16.82 17.12 8.67
C THR A 302 -15.99 18.13 9.47
N THR A 303 -16.58 19.23 9.88
CA THR A 303 -15.92 20.27 10.64
C THR A 303 -15.45 19.80 12.02
N GLU A 304 -16.12 18.85 12.61
CA GLU A 304 -15.82 18.32 13.94
C GLU A 304 -14.83 17.17 13.94
N GLY A 305 -14.54 16.58 12.76
CA GLY A 305 -13.62 15.44 12.61
C GLY A 305 -14.09 14.18 13.33
N ILE A 306 -13.27 13.15 13.26
CA ILE A 306 -13.42 11.91 14.03
C ILE A 306 -12.12 11.72 14.83
N THR A 307 -12.23 11.57 16.16
CA THR A 307 -11.06 11.38 17.02
C THR A 307 -10.82 9.90 17.33
N PRO A 308 -9.56 9.48 17.48
CA PRO A 308 -8.32 10.20 17.21
C PRO A 308 -7.89 10.14 15.75
N PHE A 309 -8.65 9.48 14.87
CA PHE A 309 -8.41 9.36 13.43
C PHE A 309 -9.70 9.14 12.64
N ALA A 310 -9.72 9.59 11.39
CA ALA A 310 -10.88 9.42 10.49
C ALA A 310 -10.69 8.29 9.46
N GLY A 311 -9.63 7.53 9.58
CA GLY A 311 -9.22 6.46 8.67
C GLY A 311 -7.70 6.30 8.66
N PHE A 312 -7.15 5.79 7.56
CA PHE A 312 -5.71 5.62 7.43
C PHE A 312 -5.19 5.93 6.02
N MET A 313 -3.88 6.14 5.92
CA MET A 313 -3.19 6.45 4.67
C MET A 313 -1.95 5.58 4.53
N TYR A 314 -1.69 5.15 3.30
CA TYR A 314 -0.52 4.36 2.94
C TYR A 314 0.05 4.83 1.60
N SER A 315 1.31 4.46 1.34
CA SER A 315 2.04 4.84 0.13
C SER A 315 2.04 3.72 -0.91
N ILE A 316 2.10 4.13 -2.17
CA ILE A 316 2.50 3.28 -3.30
C ILE A 316 3.93 3.67 -3.64
N TYR A 317 4.82 2.70 -3.67
CA TYR A 317 6.25 2.92 -3.87
C TYR A 317 6.68 2.55 -5.29
N ALA A 318 7.43 3.44 -5.92
CA ALA A 318 8.06 3.22 -7.22
C ALA A 318 9.46 2.62 -7.04
N GLN A 319 9.71 1.48 -7.67
CA GLN A 319 11.01 0.80 -7.61
C GLN A 319 11.42 0.27 -8.98
N LEU A 320 12.73 0.31 -9.26
CA LEU A 320 13.32 -0.40 -10.38
C LEU A 320 13.44 -1.88 -10.01
N ALA A 321 13.15 -2.77 -10.95
CA ALA A 321 13.35 -4.22 -10.78
C ALA A 321 14.68 -4.63 -11.41
N SER A 322 15.53 -5.32 -10.64
CA SER A 322 16.95 -5.57 -10.98
C SER A 322 17.17 -6.50 -12.18
N LYS A 323 16.15 -7.22 -12.62
CA LYS A 323 16.25 -8.18 -13.73
C LYS A 323 15.59 -7.71 -15.02
N GLY A 324 14.98 -6.54 -15.03
CA GLY A 324 14.37 -6.00 -16.23
C GLY A 324 15.41 -5.58 -17.26
N PRO A 325 15.13 -5.79 -18.56
CA PRO A 325 16.10 -5.52 -19.63
C PRO A 325 16.27 -4.02 -19.95
N ARG A 326 15.43 -3.14 -19.36
CA ARG A 326 15.39 -1.71 -19.71
C ARG A 326 15.51 -0.79 -18.48
N PRO A 327 16.63 -0.77 -17.75
CA PRO A 327 16.80 0.04 -16.54
C PRO A 327 16.73 1.55 -16.78
N TYR A 328 17.36 2.09 -17.82
CA TYR A 328 17.27 3.53 -18.12
C TYR A 328 15.89 3.94 -18.59
N THR A 329 15.19 3.09 -19.34
CA THR A 329 13.76 3.29 -19.67
C THR A 329 12.92 3.34 -18.42
N ALA A 330 13.18 2.48 -17.40
CA ALA A 330 12.48 2.48 -16.11
C ALA A 330 12.76 3.76 -15.30
N MET A 331 13.99 4.27 -15.34
CA MET A 331 14.34 5.56 -14.71
C MET A 331 13.63 6.73 -15.39
N LEU A 332 13.61 6.75 -16.73
CA LEU A 332 12.85 7.75 -17.50
C LEU A 332 11.33 7.64 -17.23
N PHE A 333 10.82 6.43 -17.09
CA PHE A 333 9.41 6.21 -16.70
C PHE A 333 9.14 6.71 -15.28
N THR A 334 10.07 6.50 -14.33
CA THR A 334 9.96 7.07 -12.98
C THR A 334 9.88 8.59 -13.04
N ASN A 335 10.76 9.25 -13.81
CA ASN A 335 10.69 10.69 -14.01
C ASN A 335 9.36 11.14 -14.63
N TYR A 336 8.88 10.42 -15.64
CA TYR A 336 7.58 10.69 -16.26
C TYR A 336 6.44 10.62 -15.23
N LEU A 337 6.41 9.58 -14.39
CA LEU A 337 5.40 9.41 -13.35
C LEU A 337 5.42 10.53 -12.29
N MET A 338 6.55 11.21 -12.12
CA MET A 338 6.68 12.36 -11.23
C MET A 338 6.26 13.69 -11.87
N THR A 339 5.74 13.68 -13.09
CA THR A 339 5.17 14.87 -13.77
C THR A 339 3.64 14.90 -13.64
N GLU A 340 3.04 16.07 -13.86
CA GLU A 340 1.58 16.24 -13.91
C GLU A 340 0.94 15.30 -14.95
N GLU A 341 1.55 15.18 -16.15
CA GLU A 341 1.12 14.30 -17.24
C GLU A 341 1.16 12.83 -16.82
N GLY A 342 2.29 12.37 -16.27
CA GLY A 342 2.49 10.98 -15.87
C GLY A 342 1.64 10.58 -14.70
N PHE A 343 1.35 11.50 -13.77
CA PHE A 343 0.49 11.25 -12.62
C PHE A 343 -1.02 11.37 -12.93
N ALA A 344 -1.40 11.96 -14.06
CA ALA A 344 -2.80 12.20 -14.42
C ALA A 344 -3.73 10.98 -14.27
N PRO A 345 -3.32 9.72 -14.56
CA PRO A 345 -4.19 8.56 -14.36
C PRO A 345 -4.65 8.37 -12.90
N TRP A 346 -3.88 8.80 -11.92
CA TRP A 346 -4.21 8.69 -10.49
C TRP A 346 -4.97 9.90 -9.97
N LYS A 347 -4.93 11.03 -10.67
CA LYS A 347 -5.58 12.29 -10.32
C LYS A 347 -6.95 12.46 -11.01
N THR A 348 -7.73 11.41 -11.12
CA THR A 348 -9.06 11.45 -11.78
C THR A 348 -10.21 11.69 -10.83
N ALA A 349 -9.97 11.74 -9.54
CA ALA A 349 -10.92 12.01 -8.47
C ALA A 349 -10.21 12.32 -7.15
N VAL A 350 -10.98 12.71 -6.14
CA VAL A 350 -10.51 12.87 -4.76
C VAL A 350 -9.80 11.61 -4.24
N GLY A 351 -8.85 11.75 -3.33
CA GLY A 351 -8.17 10.66 -2.64
C GLY A 351 -6.96 10.07 -3.37
N GLY A 352 -6.41 10.76 -4.37
CA GLY A 352 -5.17 10.38 -5.05
C GLY A 352 -4.15 11.52 -5.00
N TYR A 353 -3.04 11.34 -4.28
CA TYR A 353 -2.04 12.37 -4.03
C TYR A 353 -0.67 11.92 -4.52
N SER A 354 0.02 12.80 -5.26
CA SER A 354 1.44 12.58 -5.58
C SER A 354 2.32 12.93 -4.38
N SER A 355 3.46 12.26 -4.24
CA SER A 355 4.52 12.70 -3.33
C SER A 355 5.24 13.95 -3.84
N ASN A 356 5.22 14.20 -5.16
CA ASN A 356 5.74 15.43 -5.75
C ASN A 356 4.76 16.59 -5.45
N LYS A 357 5.15 17.47 -4.52
CA LYS A 357 4.37 18.63 -4.06
C LYS A 357 4.08 19.68 -5.15
N SER A 358 4.74 19.59 -6.31
CA SER A 358 4.42 20.46 -7.44
C SER A 358 3.15 20.02 -8.20
N ILE A 359 2.72 18.77 -8.00
CA ILE A 359 1.48 18.23 -8.58
C ILE A 359 0.34 18.54 -7.63
N LYS A 360 -0.56 19.42 -8.05
CA LYS A 360 -1.72 19.82 -7.23
C LYS A 360 -2.70 18.66 -7.07
N GLU A 361 -3.41 18.67 -5.96
CA GLU A 361 -4.52 17.74 -5.68
C GLU A 361 -5.64 17.87 -6.72
N PHE A 362 -6.52 16.88 -6.74
CA PHE A 362 -7.74 16.95 -7.56
C PHE A 362 -8.61 18.12 -7.09
N GLU A 363 -9.22 18.83 -8.03
CA GLU A 363 -10.07 19.99 -7.75
C GLU A 363 -11.20 19.60 -6.77
N GLY A 364 -11.34 20.35 -5.70
CA GLY A 364 -12.33 20.12 -4.64
C GLY A 364 -11.91 19.12 -3.57
N ASP A 365 -10.72 18.49 -3.68
CA ASP A 365 -10.17 17.66 -2.62
C ASP A 365 -9.53 18.52 -1.50
N LYS A 366 -9.34 17.90 -0.33
CA LYS A 366 -8.56 18.49 0.76
C LYS A 366 -7.07 18.33 0.45
N PRO A 367 -6.20 19.21 0.94
CA PRO A 367 -4.76 19.08 0.75
C PRO A 367 -4.23 17.83 1.46
N LEU A 368 -3.15 17.24 0.94
CA LEU A 368 -2.50 16.07 1.52
C LEU A 368 -2.17 16.25 3.02
N SER A 369 -1.77 17.47 3.41
CA SER A 369 -1.48 17.81 4.81
C SER A 369 -2.69 17.63 5.75
N PHE A 370 -3.90 17.90 5.26
CA PHE A 370 -5.13 17.65 6.00
C PHE A 370 -5.28 16.16 6.33
N TYR A 371 -5.04 15.30 5.36
CA TYR A 371 -5.13 13.85 5.56
C TYR A 371 -4.00 13.32 6.44
N LYS A 372 -2.76 13.80 6.27
CA LYS A 372 -1.63 13.43 7.16
C LYS A 372 -1.91 13.78 8.64
N GLN A 373 -2.69 14.81 8.93
CA GLN A 373 -3.07 15.19 10.28
C GLN A 373 -4.23 14.38 10.87
N ASN A 374 -5.17 13.94 10.03
CA ASN A 374 -6.43 13.32 10.47
C ASN A 374 -6.46 11.80 10.30
N LEU A 375 -5.45 11.22 9.67
CA LEU A 375 -5.39 9.78 9.38
C LEU A 375 -4.22 9.10 10.08
N VAL A 376 -4.35 7.80 10.27
CA VAL A 376 -3.22 6.94 10.64
C VAL A 376 -2.33 6.78 9.40
N VAL A 377 -1.17 7.41 9.41
CA VAL A 377 -0.17 7.23 8.35
C VAL A 377 0.60 5.95 8.64
N GLU A 378 0.71 5.07 7.64
CA GLU A 378 1.45 3.81 7.74
C GLU A 378 2.89 4.04 8.21
N ASP A 379 3.30 3.34 9.27
CA ASP A 379 4.66 3.37 9.80
C ASP A 379 5.38 2.06 9.48
N GLY A 380 5.97 2.01 8.29
CA GLY A 380 6.66 0.81 7.79
C GLY A 380 7.85 0.38 8.66
N ALA A 381 8.56 1.32 9.26
CA ALA A 381 9.68 1.04 10.14
C ALA A 381 9.20 0.32 11.41
N TYR A 382 8.16 0.83 12.06
CA TYR A 382 7.55 0.20 13.22
C TYR A 382 6.94 -1.17 12.87
N ILE A 383 6.14 -1.23 11.79
CA ILE A 383 5.50 -2.46 11.34
C ILE A 383 6.53 -3.56 11.19
N ASN A 384 7.67 -3.29 10.55
CA ASN A 384 8.71 -4.29 10.31
C ASN A 384 9.25 -4.92 11.60
N THR A 385 9.26 -4.19 12.72
CA THR A 385 9.75 -4.70 14.01
C THR A 385 8.78 -5.65 14.70
N VAL A 386 7.46 -5.55 14.43
CA VAL A 386 6.44 -6.31 15.16
C VAL A 386 5.53 -7.16 14.26
N LYS A 387 5.73 -7.11 12.93
CA LYS A 387 4.82 -7.67 11.91
C LYS A 387 4.41 -9.11 12.21
N THR A 388 5.36 -10.00 12.46
CA THR A 388 5.08 -11.43 12.69
C THR A 388 4.16 -11.63 13.88
N THR A 389 4.56 -11.10 15.04
CA THR A 389 3.79 -11.26 16.29
C THR A 389 2.39 -10.64 16.18
N MET A 390 2.29 -9.47 15.55
CA MET A 390 1.01 -8.78 15.40
C MET A 390 0.10 -9.46 14.37
N THR A 391 0.67 -9.99 13.29
CA THR A 391 -0.09 -10.77 12.29
C THR A 391 -0.71 -12.00 12.93
N ASP A 392 0.05 -12.76 13.70
CA ASP A 392 -0.44 -13.95 14.39
C ASP A 392 -1.56 -13.62 15.39
N TRP A 393 -1.40 -12.53 16.14
CA TRP A 393 -2.41 -12.07 17.09
C TRP A 393 -3.69 -11.64 16.39
N ILE A 394 -3.61 -10.80 15.34
CA ILE A 394 -4.77 -10.31 14.57
C ILE A 394 -5.50 -11.47 13.88
N ASN A 395 -4.77 -12.39 13.26
CA ASN A 395 -5.37 -13.58 12.64
C ASN A 395 -6.05 -14.47 13.68
N GLY A 396 -5.50 -14.55 14.88
CA GLY A 396 -6.13 -15.24 16.02
C GLY A 396 -7.46 -14.59 16.44
N LEU A 397 -7.58 -13.25 16.35
CA LEU A 397 -8.84 -12.54 16.59
C LEU A 397 -9.87 -12.84 15.50
N LEU A 398 -9.47 -12.77 14.23
CA LEU A 398 -10.37 -13.02 13.08
C LEU A 398 -10.98 -14.43 13.10
N ARG A 399 -10.18 -15.43 13.47
CA ARG A 399 -10.69 -16.83 13.62
C ARG A 399 -11.68 -17.01 14.76
N ARG A 400 -11.66 -16.16 15.78
CA ARG A 400 -12.59 -16.19 16.91
C ARG A 400 -13.87 -15.40 16.63
N ALA A 401 -13.82 -14.43 15.72
CA ALA A 401 -14.95 -13.58 15.34
C ALA A 401 -15.85 -14.22 14.24
N ASN A 402 -15.30 -15.15 13.45
CA ASN A 402 -16.01 -15.95 12.43
C ASN A 402 -16.42 -17.31 13.01
#